data_e41af8935e82cd116f5ab999e989d858
#
_entry.id   e41af8935e82cd116f5ab999e989d858
#
_cell.length_a   1.000
_cell.length_b   1.000
_cell.length_c   1.000
_cell.angle_alpha   90.00
_cell.angle_beta   90.00
_cell.angle_gamma   90.00
#
_symmetry.space_group_name_H-M   'P 1'
#
loop_
_entity.id
_entity.type
_entity.pdbx_description
1 polymer ?
#
loop_
_entity_poly.entity_id
_entity_poly.type
_entity_poly.pdbx_seq_one_letter_code
_entity_poly.pdbx_strand_id
1 'polypeptide(L)'
;LLLREFAVGYHRSLAERLRLTFVPVYNADGNDRIARTNRVTQNGPDGGVGERPNAMGLDLNRDFVKVESPEARALTGLVNELRPIAFMDLHTTNGSYHGYDLTYSPSLSPNANPALDAYVRGALLPGVRERLRLARFEVFDYGNFEYPPRKRGSRGDRGDPVAWSTYDSRPRFGTNLMGLRDTVSILSEAYSYLPYQRRVEATYAFMFASLKRIAEDREAIQELIDASRAARVDANGEVTWMLGVDCELAPGRQLPVRVSAIDTVEVDLDPEKFGMQAGTRRVARGPESVRVVEMEVRDRFRPARMAEVGRCFVLQDPPQAVLEALRVHLGDGSGLRMLAEDVELDLRRFTVSSASRATRPFQGHREVSVEGEWSSRVTK
;
A
#
# COMPACT_ATOMS: atom_id res chain seq x y z
N LEU A 1 -20.14 7.38 5.59
CA LEU A 1 -21.26 6.49 5.94
C LEU A 1 -20.96 5.74 7.24
N LEU A 2 -20.02 4.82 7.27
CA LEU A 2 -19.73 3.96 8.43
C LEU A 2 -19.46 4.76 9.72
N LEU A 3 -18.61 5.81 9.66
CA LEU A 3 -18.37 6.69 10.81
C LEU A 3 -19.66 7.31 11.35
N ARG A 4 -20.53 7.78 10.46
CA ARG A 4 -21.85 8.33 10.86
C ARG A 4 -22.71 7.27 11.53
N GLU A 5 -22.74 6.05 11.03
CA GLU A 5 -23.51 4.95 11.61
C GLU A 5 -23.05 4.60 13.02
N PHE A 6 -21.73 4.54 13.25
CA PHE A 6 -21.19 4.39 14.61
C PHE A 6 -21.57 5.56 15.52
N ALA A 7 -21.48 6.80 15.02
CA ALA A 7 -21.80 8.00 15.79
C ALA A 7 -23.26 8.07 16.24
N VAL A 8 -24.19 7.52 15.45
CA VAL A 8 -25.62 7.45 15.79
C VAL A 8 -26.04 6.15 16.48
N GLY A 9 -25.07 5.32 16.88
CA GLY A 9 -25.29 4.12 17.69
C GLY A 9 -25.61 2.84 16.94
N TYR A 10 -25.51 2.83 15.58
CA TYR A 10 -25.51 1.57 14.83
C TYR A 10 -24.24 0.77 15.12
N HIS A 11 -24.29 -0.54 14.93
CA HIS A 11 -23.13 -1.44 15.06
C HIS A 11 -22.48 -1.46 16.45
N ARG A 12 -23.26 -1.28 17.53
CA ARG A 12 -22.77 -1.28 18.92
C ARG A 12 -21.92 -2.50 19.26
N SER A 13 -22.35 -3.69 18.87
CA SER A 13 -21.60 -4.93 19.12
C SER A 13 -20.21 -4.93 18.50
N LEU A 14 -20.00 -4.19 17.42
CA LEU A 14 -18.68 -4.03 16.80
C LEU A 14 -17.85 -2.99 17.55
N ALA A 15 -18.46 -1.87 17.97
CA ALA A 15 -17.81 -0.84 18.77
C ALA A 15 -17.41 -1.31 20.17
N GLU A 16 -18.14 -2.25 20.76
CA GLU A 16 -17.80 -2.90 22.04
C GLU A 16 -16.60 -3.85 21.94
N ARG A 17 -16.29 -4.35 20.73
CA ARG A 17 -15.21 -5.31 20.49
C ARG A 17 -13.94 -4.68 19.93
N LEU A 18 -14.06 -3.54 19.25
CA LEU A 18 -12.95 -2.85 18.58
C LEU A 18 -12.93 -1.36 18.96
N ARG A 19 -11.74 -0.86 19.28
CA ARG A 19 -11.49 0.57 19.28
C ARG A 19 -11.20 1.00 17.83
N LEU A 20 -12.05 1.86 17.28
CA LEU A 20 -11.95 2.29 15.89
C LEU A 20 -11.45 3.73 15.80
N THR A 21 -10.47 3.96 14.97
CA THR A 21 -9.98 5.30 14.63
C THR A 21 -10.16 5.53 13.14
N PHE A 22 -10.76 6.65 12.78
CA PHE A 22 -11.00 7.04 11.40
C PHE A 22 -10.16 8.27 11.06
N VAL A 23 -9.49 8.21 9.92
CA VAL A 23 -8.83 9.36 9.27
C VAL A 23 -9.62 9.67 7.99
N PRO A 24 -10.66 10.51 8.05
CA PRO A 24 -11.59 10.69 6.93
C PRO A 24 -10.94 11.30 5.69
N VAL A 25 -9.96 12.18 5.88
CA VAL A 25 -9.24 12.86 4.82
C VAL A 25 -7.75 12.88 5.17
N TYR A 26 -6.97 11.99 4.54
CA TYR A 26 -5.54 11.93 4.76
C TYR A 26 -4.80 13.01 3.99
N ASN A 27 -5.15 13.24 2.71
CA ASN A 27 -4.62 14.31 1.89
C ASN A 27 -5.59 15.52 1.90
N ALA A 28 -5.52 16.33 2.93
CA ALA A 28 -6.39 17.51 3.06
C ALA A 28 -6.18 18.51 1.93
N ASP A 29 -4.91 18.81 1.61
CA ASP A 29 -4.56 19.75 0.55
C ASP A 29 -5.10 19.33 -0.82
N GLY A 30 -4.90 18.05 -1.18
CA GLY A 30 -5.41 17.53 -2.43
C GLY A 30 -6.93 17.45 -2.47
N ASN A 31 -7.56 17.18 -1.31
CA ASN A 31 -9.01 17.18 -1.21
C ASN A 31 -9.61 18.58 -1.38
N ASP A 32 -8.97 19.62 -0.87
CA ASP A 32 -9.46 21.01 -0.99
C ASP A 32 -9.35 21.57 -2.42
N ARG A 33 -8.57 20.91 -3.27
CA ARG A 33 -8.40 21.26 -4.69
C ARG A 33 -9.31 20.45 -5.61
N ILE A 34 -10.57 20.27 -5.23
CA ILE A 34 -11.55 19.56 -6.06
C ILE A 34 -11.79 20.32 -7.36
N ALA A 35 -11.62 19.65 -8.50
CA ALA A 35 -11.91 20.19 -9.81
C ALA A 35 -12.31 19.09 -10.79
N ARG A 36 -13.15 19.44 -11.78
CA ARG A 36 -13.53 18.53 -12.88
C ARG A 36 -12.35 18.18 -13.78
N THR A 37 -11.30 19.00 -13.75
CA THR A 37 -10.06 18.82 -14.50
C THR A 37 -9.14 17.78 -13.88
N ASN A 38 -9.31 17.47 -12.61
CA ASN A 38 -8.50 16.50 -11.93
C ASN A 38 -8.95 15.08 -12.28
N ARG A 39 -7.98 14.20 -12.59
CA ARG A 39 -8.22 12.78 -12.78
C ARG A 39 -9.43 12.48 -13.70
N VAL A 40 -9.49 13.14 -14.83
CA VAL A 40 -10.61 13.11 -15.79
C VAL A 40 -11.06 11.72 -16.25
N THR A 41 -10.22 10.70 -16.08
CA THR A 41 -10.54 9.30 -16.38
C THR A 41 -11.33 8.60 -15.27
N GLN A 42 -11.51 9.23 -14.11
CA GLN A 42 -12.30 8.68 -13.02
C GLN A 42 -13.75 9.17 -13.09
N ASN A 43 -14.71 8.26 -12.91
CA ASN A 43 -16.10 8.63 -12.72
C ASN A 43 -16.30 9.23 -11.33
N GLY A 44 -16.04 10.51 -11.19
CA GLY A 44 -16.20 11.26 -9.94
C GLY A 44 -17.63 11.79 -9.75
N PRO A 45 -17.89 12.46 -8.63
CA PRO A 45 -19.07 13.30 -8.48
C PRO A 45 -19.02 14.49 -9.44
N ASP A 46 -20.17 15.15 -9.68
CA ASP A 46 -20.31 16.24 -10.67
C ASP A 46 -19.34 17.41 -10.44
N GLY A 47 -18.94 17.65 -9.20
CA GLY A 47 -17.95 18.67 -8.85
C GLY A 47 -16.50 18.31 -9.22
N GLY A 48 -16.25 17.06 -9.60
CA GLY A 48 -14.92 16.53 -9.83
C GLY A 48 -14.32 15.86 -8.59
N VAL A 49 -13.02 15.64 -8.65
CA VAL A 49 -12.23 14.99 -7.57
C VAL A 49 -11.04 15.84 -7.19
N GLY A 50 -10.41 15.55 -6.05
CA GLY A 50 -9.19 16.21 -5.60
C GLY A 50 -7.94 15.81 -6.40
N GLU A 51 -6.81 16.41 -6.03
CA GLU A 51 -5.49 16.08 -6.57
C GLU A 51 -4.85 14.91 -5.80
N ARG A 52 -3.93 14.19 -6.46
CA ARG A 52 -3.18 13.11 -5.81
C ARG A 52 -2.06 13.63 -4.89
N PRO A 53 -1.22 14.60 -5.31
CA PRO A 53 -0.17 15.14 -4.45
C PRO A 53 -0.76 16.06 -3.37
N ASN A 54 -0.04 16.20 -2.24
CA ASN A 54 -0.30 17.25 -1.26
C ASN A 54 0.25 18.61 -1.73
N ALA A 55 0.19 19.65 -0.88
CA ALA A 55 0.70 20.99 -1.21
C ALA A 55 2.22 21.02 -1.49
N MET A 56 2.98 20.05 -0.98
CA MET A 56 4.41 19.90 -1.25
C MET A 56 4.71 19.16 -2.57
N GLY A 57 3.68 18.73 -3.31
CA GLY A 57 3.83 17.96 -4.54
C GLY A 57 4.19 16.49 -4.29
N LEU A 58 4.05 16.00 -3.07
CA LEU A 58 4.37 14.62 -2.68
C LEU A 58 3.15 13.71 -2.81
N ASP A 59 3.39 12.50 -3.30
CA ASP A 59 2.44 11.41 -3.21
C ASP A 59 2.54 10.78 -1.81
N LEU A 60 1.51 10.98 -0.98
CA LEU A 60 1.51 10.53 0.41
C LEU A 60 1.64 9.00 0.54
N ASN A 61 1.16 8.23 -0.45
CA ASN A 61 1.37 6.78 -0.46
C ASN A 61 2.74 6.36 -1.04
N ARG A 62 3.73 7.25 -1.01
CA ARG A 62 5.16 6.99 -1.29
C ARG A 62 6.06 7.54 -0.19
N ASP A 63 5.48 8.18 0.82
CA ASP A 63 6.20 8.93 1.85
C ASP A 63 6.25 8.21 3.21
N PHE A 64 5.79 6.99 3.30
CA PHE A 64 5.71 6.25 4.56
C PHE A 64 7.07 5.89 5.20
N VAL A 65 8.16 5.87 4.44
CA VAL A 65 9.53 5.66 4.98
C VAL A 65 10.22 6.98 5.29
N LYS A 66 10.15 7.94 4.36
CA LYS A 66 10.87 9.21 4.51
C LYS A 66 10.16 10.17 5.46
N VAL A 67 8.84 10.09 5.56
CA VAL A 67 7.97 10.96 6.38
C VAL A 67 8.31 12.44 6.22
N GLU A 68 8.49 12.86 4.96
CA GLU A 68 8.83 14.25 4.59
C GLU A 68 7.63 15.16 4.78
N SER A 69 6.41 14.66 4.50
CA SER A 69 5.17 15.42 4.63
C SER A 69 4.66 15.49 6.08
N PRO A 70 3.99 16.58 6.47
CA PRO A 70 3.34 16.67 7.79
C PRO A 70 2.27 15.60 7.98
N GLU A 71 1.54 15.22 6.94
CA GLU A 71 0.52 14.18 6.99
C GLU A 71 1.12 12.81 7.31
N ALA A 72 2.24 12.44 6.67
CA ALA A 72 2.91 11.17 6.95
C ALA A 72 3.49 11.14 8.37
N ARG A 73 4.03 12.27 8.86
CA ARG A 73 4.49 12.41 10.25
C ARG A 73 3.36 12.25 11.23
N ALA A 74 2.23 12.93 11.01
CA ALA A 74 1.06 12.87 11.88
C ALA A 74 0.46 11.46 11.93
N LEU A 75 0.29 10.81 10.77
CA LEU A 75 -0.24 9.45 10.71
C LEU A 75 0.70 8.44 11.38
N THR A 76 2.02 8.55 11.15
CA THR A 76 3.00 7.68 11.80
C THR A 76 2.99 7.87 13.32
N GLY A 77 2.90 9.11 13.81
CA GLY A 77 2.75 9.41 15.22
C GLY A 77 1.49 8.79 15.82
N LEU A 78 0.36 8.94 15.14
CA LEU A 78 -0.91 8.32 15.55
C LEU A 78 -0.82 6.80 15.61
N VAL A 79 -0.20 6.16 14.62
CA VAL A 79 0.02 4.69 14.61
C VAL A 79 0.93 4.26 15.76
N ASN A 80 1.98 5.03 16.08
CA ASN A 80 2.86 4.75 17.22
C ASN A 80 2.11 4.82 18.56
N GLU A 81 1.23 5.80 18.72
CA GLU A 81 0.41 5.96 19.92
C GLU A 81 -0.63 4.85 20.07
N LEU A 82 -1.38 4.57 19.00
CA LEU A 82 -2.50 3.64 19.04
C LEU A 82 -2.09 2.17 18.98
N ARG A 83 -0.96 1.85 18.33
CA ARG A 83 -0.47 0.48 18.07
C ARG A 83 -1.58 -0.45 17.56
N PRO A 84 -2.24 -0.10 16.44
CA PRO A 84 -3.41 -0.81 15.98
C PRO A 84 -3.08 -2.24 15.57
N ILE A 85 -3.98 -3.18 15.86
CA ILE A 85 -3.88 -4.57 15.36
C ILE A 85 -4.21 -4.68 13.87
N ALA A 86 -4.93 -3.70 13.32
CA ALA A 86 -5.30 -3.65 11.93
C ALA A 86 -5.26 -2.21 11.38
N PHE A 87 -4.87 -2.09 10.12
CA PHE A 87 -4.81 -0.85 9.35
C PHE A 87 -5.46 -1.07 7.97
N MET A 88 -6.37 -0.19 7.61
CA MET A 88 -7.03 -0.23 6.29
C MET A 88 -6.78 1.07 5.55
N ASP A 89 -6.24 0.96 4.34
CA ASP A 89 -5.95 2.08 3.43
C ASP A 89 -6.91 2.03 2.24
N LEU A 90 -7.77 3.05 2.12
CA LEU A 90 -8.88 3.06 1.18
C LEU A 90 -8.56 3.92 -0.04
N HIS A 91 -8.51 3.31 -1.19
CA HIS A 91 -8.13 3.91 -2.46
C HIS A 91 -9.18 3.74 -3.55
N THR A 92 -8.90 4.37 -4.68
CA THR A 92 -9.62 4.20 -5.94
C THR A 92 -8.61 3.99 -7.07
N THR A 93 -8.72 2.89 -7.79
CA THR A 93 -7.82 2.55 -8.90
C THR A 93 -8.43 2.85 -10.26
N ASN A 94 -7.59 3.28 -11.19
CA ASN A 94 -7.92 3.48 -12.62
C ASN A 94 -6.95 2.71 -13.55
N GLY A 95 -6.42 1.59 -13.07
CA GLY A 95 -5.47 0.76 -13.80
C GLY A 95 -6.11 -0.03 -14.94
N SER A 96 -5.98 -1.33 -14.89
CA SER A 96 -6.46 -2.27 -15.91
C SER A 96 -7.99 -2.32 -15.98
N TYR A 97 -8.52 -2.61 -17.16
CA TYR A 97 -9.96 -2.78 -17.37
C TYR A 97 -10.41 -4.17 -16.94
N HIS A 98 -10.74 -4.31 -15.67
CA HIS A 98 -11.20 -5.55 -15.04
C HIS A 98 -12.70 -5.53 -14.70
N GLY A 99 -13.26 -6.70 -14.42
CA GLY A 99 -14.68 -6.86 -14.13
C GLY A 99 -14.99 -7.00 -12.63
N TYR A 100 -14.25 -6.30 -11.76
CA TYR A 100 -14.47 -6.30 -10.31
C TYR A 100 -14.97 -4.95 -9.82
N ASP A 101 -15.78 -4.94 -8.75
CA ASP A 101 -16.22 -3.71 -8.08
C ASP A 101 -15.08 -3.08 -7.28
N LEU A 102 -14.25 -3.93 -6.69
CA LEU A 102 -13.14 -3.53 -5.84
C LEU A 102 -12.04 -4.60 -5.88
N THR A 103 -10.79 -4.15 -5.90
CA THR A 103 -9.64 -5.02 -5.68
C THR A 103 -8.98 -4.69 -4.35
N TYR A 104 -8.28 -5.66 -3.74
CA TYR A 104 -7.64 -5.48 -2.44
C TYR A 104 -6.29 -6.18 -2.38
N SER A 105 -5.44 -5.75 -1.46
CA SER A 105 -4.15 -6.40 -1.19
C SER A 105 -3.84 -6.39 0.30
N PRO A 106 -3.31 -7.48 0.86
CA PRO A 106 -2.59 -7.41 2.11
C PRO A 106 -1.25 -6.70 1.91
N SER A 107 -0.43 -6.61 2.96
CA SER A 107 0.98 -6.25 2.78
C SER A 107 1.65 -7.17 1.77
N LEU A 108 2.45 -6.59 0.89
CA LEU A 108 3.24 -7.32 -0.12
C LEU A 108 4.70 -7.48 0.31
N SER A 109 5.08 -6.95 1.47
CA SER A 109 6.44 -7.10 1.96
C SER A 109 6.71 -8.55 2.38
N PRO A 110 7.69 -9.24 1.77
CA PRO A 110 8.07 -10.59 2.20
C PRO A 110 8.77 -10.62 3.58
N ASN A 111 9.05 -9.44 4.14
CA ASN A 111 9.60 -9.27 5.48
C ASN A 111 8.54 -9.09 6.57
N ALA A 112 7.25 -9.07 6.19
CA ALA A 112 6.14 -9.07 7.15
C ALA A 112 6.11 -10.40 7.91
N ASN A 113 5.46 -10.40 9.08
CA ASN A 113 5.28 -11.61 9.88
C ASN A 113 4.62 -12.72 9.05
N PRO A 114 5.29 -13.87 8.83
CA PRO A 114 4.76 -14.93 7.97
C PRO A 114 3.45 -15.55 8.48
N ALA A 115 3.28 -15.68 9.81
CA ALA A 115 2.08 -16.25 10.40
C ALA A 115 0.89 -15.29 10.25
N LEU A 116 1.12 -13.99 10.41
CA LEU A 116 0.10 -12.98 10.20
C LEU A 116 -0.27 -12.87 8.72
N ASP A 117 0.71 -12.91 7.79
CA ASP A 117 0.44 -12.94 6.34
C ASP A 117 -0.36 -14.19 5.95
N ALA A 118 0.01 -15.35 6.48
CA ALA A 118 -0.73 -16.60 6.25
C ALA A 118 -2.18 -16.52 6.74
N TYR A 119 -2.43 -15.94 7.91
CA TYR A 119 -3.77 -15.71 8.44
C TYR A 119 -4.56 -14.74 7.54
N VAL A 120 -3.97 -13.60 7.17
CA VAL A 120 -4.65 -12.58 6.34
C VAL A 120 -5.06 -13.17 4.99
N ARG A 121 -4.15 -13.89 4.33
CA ARG A 121 -4.39 -14.47 3.00
C ARG A 121 -5.21 -15.75 3.03
N GLY A 122 -5.10 -16.54 4.09
CA GLY A 122 -5.75 -17.87 4.20
C GLY A 122 -7.11 -17.85 4.86
N ALA A 123 -7.38 -16.89 5.74
CA ALA A 123 -8.60 -16.85 6.53
C ALA A 123 -9.36 -15.53 6.44
N LEU A 124 -8.70 -14.39 6.70
CA LEU A 124 -9.36 -13.09 6.77
C LEU A 124 -9.93 -12.67 5.41
N LEU A 125 -9.06 -12.48 4.41
CA LEU A 125 -9.47 -11.99 3.08
C LEU A 125 -10.40 -12.96 2.33
N PRO A 126 -10.20 -14.29 2.36
CA PRO A 126 -11.19 -15.23 1.80
C PRO A 126 -12.56 -15.11 2.46
N GLY A 127 -12.63 -14.98 3.78
CA GLY A 127 -13.88 -14.77 4.50
C GLY A 127 -14.57 -13.44 4.16
N VAL A 128 -13.81 -12.37 3.97
CA VAL A 128 -14.31 -11.08 3.49
C VAL A 128 -14.85 -11.21 2.06
N ARG A 129 -14.09 -11.84 1.15
CA ARG A 129 -14.50 -12.08 -0.24
C ARG A 129 -15.84 -12.83 -0.32
N GLU A 130 -16.01 -13.86 0.47
CA GLU A 130 -17.27 -14.63 0.48
C GLU A 130 -18.45 -13.78 0.97
N ARG A 131 -18.27 -12.96 2.01
CA ARG A 131 -19.32 -12.04 2.48
C ARG A 131 -19.72 -11.02 1.40
N LEU A 132 -18.74 -10.49 0.66
CA LEU A 132 -19.02 -9.57 -0.44
C LEU A 132 -19.72 -10.26 -1.60
N ARG A 133 -19.33 -11.49 -1.93
CA ARG A 133 -20.00 -12.29 -2.95
C ARG A 133 -21.49 -12.51 -2.62
N LEU A 134 -21.80 -12.81 -1.37
CA LEU A 134 -23.19 -12.94 -0.90
C LEU A 134 -23.95 -11.60 -0.98
N ALA A 135 -23.26 -10.48 -0.80
CA ALA A 135 -23.78 -9.13 -0.97
C ALA A 135 -23.77 -8.63 -2.44
N ARG A 136 -23.45 -9.50 -3.40
CA ARG A 136 -23.40 -9.24 -4.84
C ARG A 136 -22.35 -8.17 -5.23
N PHE A 137 -21.20 -8.18 -4.56
CA PHE A 137 -20.02 -7.45 -4.96
C PHE A 137 -18.95 -8.42 -5.46
N GLU A 138 -18.41 -8.12 -6.63
CA GLU A 138 -17.28 -8.86 -7.20
C GLU A 138 -15.98 -8.22 -6.75
N VAL A 139 -15.16 -8.99 -6.00
CA VAL A 139 -13.89 -8.52 -5.48
C VAL A 139 -12.76 -9.52 -5.76
N PHE A 140 -11.54 -9.01 -5.91
CA PHE A 140 -10.38 -9.84 -6.22
C PHE A 140 -9.09 -9.24 -5.66
N ASP A 141 -8.00 -10.03 -5.71
CA ASP A 141 -6.68 -9.55 -5.36
C ASP A 141 -6.24 -8.42 -6.30
N TYR A 142 -5.63 -7.38 -5.77
CA TYR A 142 -5.18 -6.22 -6.54
C TYR A 142 -4.08 -6.59 -7.52
N GLY A 143 -4.18 -6.05 -8.73
CA GLY A 143 -3.18 -6.20 -9.75
C GLY A 143 -3.47 -5.37 -11.00
N ASN A 144 -2.63 -5.56 -11.99
CA ASN A 144 -2.77 -5.00 -13.32
C ASN A 144 -2.49 -6.07 -14.37
N PHE A 145 -3.12 -5.93 -15.53
CA PHE A 145 -2.88 -6.82 -16.66
C PHE A 145 -1.50 -6.60 -17.26
N GLU A 146 -0.81 -7.68 -17.47
CA GLU A 146 0.34 -7.76 -18.37
C GLU A 146 -0.12 -8.29 -19.73
N TYR A 147 0.32 -7.61 -20.78
CA TYR A 147 0.00 -7.99 -22.16
C TYR A 147 1.24 -8.50 -22.88
N PRO A 148 1.09 -9.34 -23.91
CA PRO A 148 2.21 -9.74 -24.74
C PRO A 148 2.96 -8.54 -25.31
N PRO A 149 4.27 -8.63 -25.53
CA PRO A 149 5.04 -7.58 -26.18
C PRO A 149 4.44 -7.24 -27.55
N ARG A 150 4.24 -5.95 -27.84
CA ARG A 150 3.78 -5.52 -29.16
C ARG A 150 4.83 -5.81 -30.23
N LYS A 151 4.42 -6.39 -31.33
CA LYS A 151 5.27 -6.45 -32.51
C LYS A 151 5.53 -5.02 -33.00
N ARG A 152 6.79 -4.72 -33.32
CA ARG A 152 7.21 -3.38 -33.80
C ARG A 152 6.36 -2.98 -35.01
N GLY A 153 5.65 -1.85 -34.91
CA GLY A 153 4.81 -1.33 -35.99
C GLY A 153 3.35 -1.78 -35.99
N SER A 154 2.92 -2.68 -35.08
CA SER A 154 1.49 -3.05 -35.00
C SER A 154 0.67 -1.97 -34.28
N ARG A 155 -0.41 -1.49 -34.93
CA ARG A 155 -1.40 -0.57 -34.36
C ARG A 155 -2.71 -1.27 -33.92
N GLY A 156 -2.73 -2.60 -33.92
CA GLY A 156 -3.92 -3.40 -33.60
C GLY A 156 -4.14 -3.66 -32.12
N ASP A 157 -5.16 -4.44 -31.83
CA ASP A 157 -5.50 -4.95 -30.51
C ASP A 157 -4.30 -5.61 -29.84
N ARG A 158 -4.18 -5.48 -28.52
CA ARG A 158 -3.11 -6.11 -27.73
C ARG A 158 -3.32 -7.62 -27.52
N GLY A 159 -4.49 -8.14 -27.90
CA GLY A 159 -4.91 -9.48 -27.56
C GLY A 159 -5.29 -9.61 -26.08
N ASP A 160 -5.42 -10.85 -25.63
CA ASP A 160 -5.71 -11.14 -24.25
C ASP A 160 -4.51 -10.86 -23.34
N PRO A 161 -4.76 -10.41 -22.11
CA PRO A 161 -3.71 -10.32 -21.11
C PRO A 161 -3.19 -11.71 -20.74
N VAL A 162 -1.89 -11.81 -20.46
CA VAL A 162 -1.21 -13.07 -20.13
C VAL A 162 -0.97 -13.27 -18.65
N ALA A 163 -0.98 -12.20 -17.88
CA ALA A 163 -0.83 -12.26 -16.43
C ALA A 163 -1.54 -11.10 -15.74
N TRP A 164 -1.78 -11.28 -14.45
CA TRP A 164 -2.29 -10.31 -13.50
C TRP A 164 -1.29 -10.15 -12.37
N SER A 165 -0.59 -9.01 -12.31
CA SER A 165 0.52 -8.81 -11.38
C SER A 165 0.24 -7.65 -10.42
N THR A 166 0.53 -7.88 -9.14
CA THR A 166 0.39 -6.88 -8.09
C THR A 166 1.43 -5.75 -8.20
N TYR A 167 1.36 -4.78 -7.27
CA TYR A 167 2.29 -3.65 -7.23
C TYR A 167 3.56 -3.98 -6.43
N ASP A 168 4.35 -3.00 -6.11
CA ASP A 168 5.66 -3.01 -5.45
C ASP A 168 5.58 -3.44 -3.96
N SER A 169 6.55 -4.23 -3.48
CA SER A 169 6.65 -4.71 -2.10
C SER A 169 7.35 -3.74 -1.13
N ARG A 170 7.89 -2.64 -1.62
CA ARG A 170 8.71 -1.72 -0.81
C ARG A 170 7.88 -1.01 0.27
N PRO A 171 8.49 -0.71 1.44
CA PRO A 171 7.78 -0.11 2.58
C PRO A 171 7.41 1.37 2.41
N ARG A 172 7.78 1.99 1.29
CA ARG A 172 7.29 3.35 0.96
C ARG A 172 5.77 3.43 0.79
N PHE A 173 5.11 2.30 0.58
CA PHE A 173 3.65 2.17 0.55
C PHE A 173 3.13 1.89 1.97
N GLY A 174 2.06 2.57 2.36
CA GLY A 174 1.52 2.47 3.71
C GLY A 174 1.18 1.06 4.15
N THR A 175 0.48 0.32 3.31
CA THR A 175 0.10 -1.07 3.59
C THR A 175 1.32 -1.96 3.83
N ASN A 176 2.39 -1.79 3.03
CA ASN A 176 3.60 -2.60 3.19
C ASN A 176 4.35 -2.24 4.49
N LEU A 177 4.45 -0.94 4.82
CA LEU A 177 5.08 -0.53 6.07
C LEU A 177 4.31 -1.05 7.29
N MET A 178 2.98 -0.97 7.27
CA MET A 178 2.16 -1.45 8.39
C MET A 178 2.29 -2.96 8.58
N GLY A 179 2.40 -3.75 7.49
CA GLY A 179 2.70 -5.18 7.59
C GLY A 179 4.04 -5.48 8.25
N LEU A 180 5.09 -4.67 7.98
CA LEU A 180 6.39 -4.78 8.66
C LEU A 180 6.31 -4.42 10.16
N ARG A 181 5.28 -3.72 10.59
CA ARG A 181 5.02 -3.32 11.98
C ARG A 181 4.09 -4.30 12.71
N ASP A 182 3.96 -5.53 12.21
CA ASP A 182 3.06 -6.57 12.76
C ASP A 182 1.61 -6.12 12.85
N THR A 183 1.11 -5.48 11.83
CA THR A 183 -0.28 -5.01 11.76
C THR A 183 -0.98 -5.74 10.62
N VAL A 184 -2.19 -6.25 10.84
CA VAL A 184 -3.07 -6.69 9.74
C VAL A 184 -3.30 -5.50 8.82
N SER A 185 -2.69 -5.51 7.66
CA SER A 185 -2.67 -4.35 6.77
C SER A 185 -3.39 -4.67 5.48
N ILE A 186 -4.37 -3.85 5.10
CA ILE A 186 -5.25 -4.09 3.96
C ILE A 186 -5.36 -2.84 3.10
N LEU A 187 -4.95 -2.94 1.84
CA LEU A 187 -5.27 -1.99 0.79
C LEU A 187 -6.63 -2.35 0.20
N SER A 188 -7.47 -1.36 -0.03
CA SER A 188 -8.72 -1.49 -0.78
C SER A 188 -8.72 -0.50 -1.93
N GLU A 189 -9.08 -0.97 -3.15
CA GLU A 189 -9.07 -0.18 -4.38
C GLU A 189 -10.41 -0.29 -5.09
N ALA A 190 -11.30 0.68 -4.84
CA ALA A 190 -12.56 0.77 -5.56
C ALA A 190 -12.32 1.10 -7.04
N TYR A 191 -13.07 0.47 -7.94
CA TYR A 191 -12.84 0.60 -9.37
C TYR A 191 -13.35 1.93 -9.93
N SER A 192 -12.47 2.80 -10.37
CA SER A 192 -12.78 4.19 -10.71
C SER A 192 -13.72 4.37 -11.91
N TYR A 193 -13.85 3.38 -12.77
CA TYR A 193 -14.73 3.43 -13.94
C TYR A 193 -16.18 3.06 -13.63
N LEU A 194 -16.46 2.55 -12.42
CA LEU A 194 -17.83 2.34 -11.95
C LEU A 194 -18.51 3.67 -11.57
N PRO A 195 -19.83 3.72 -11.55
CA PRO A 195 -20.57 4.85 -11.00
C PRO A 195 -20.13 5.16 -9.56
N TYR A 196 -20.09 6.43 -9.21
CA TYR A 196 -19.60 6.87 -7.90
C TYR A 196 -20.33 6.19 -6.74
N GLN A 197 -21.65 6.08 -6.81
CA GLN A 197 -22.45 5.39 -5.81
C GLN A 197 -22.00 3.93 -5.62
N ARG A 198 -21.82 3.17 -6.71
CA ARG A 198 -21.39 1.76 -6.64
C ARG A 198 -20.02 1.61 -5.96
N ARG A 199 -19.10 2.55 -6.19
CA ARG A 199 -17.80 2.57 -5.51
C ARG A 199 -17.92 2.81 -4.02
N VAL A 200 -18.78 3.74 -3.61
CA VAL A 200 -19.06 4.00 -2.18
C VAL A 200 -19.66 2.76 -1.51
N GLU A 201 -20.64 2.13 -2.15
CA GLU A 201 -21.28 0.90 -1.64
C GLU A 201 -20.28 -0.26 -1.52
N ALA A 202 -19.45 -0.49 -2.54
CA ALA A 202 -18.44 -1.56 -2.53
C ALA A 202 -17.38 -1.34 -1.44
N THR A 203 -16.89 -0.10 -1.30
CA THR A 203 -15.92 0.25 -0.25
C THR A 203 -16.52 0.10 1.14
N TYR A 204 -17.76 0.55 1.33
CA TYR A 204 -18.50 0.38 2.59
C TYR A 204 -18.65 -1.10 2.95
N ALA A 205 -19.14 -1.90 2.00
CA ALA A 205 -19.35 -3.34 2.21
C ALA A 205 -18.03 -4.05 2.56
N PHE A 206 -16.94 -3.73 1.84
CA PHE A 206 -15.62 -4.29 2.09
C PHE A 206 -15.09 -3.92 3.47
N MET A 207 -15.15 -2.65 3.83
CA MET A 207 -14.74 -2.15 5.14
C MET A 207 -15.52 -2.84 6.27
N PHE A 208 -16.84 -2.88 6.14
CA PHE A 208 -17.72 -3.47 7.15
C PHE A 208 -17.49 -4.99 7.31
N ALA A 209 -17.35 -5.72 6.21
CA ALA A 209 -17.03 -7.15 6.24
C ALA A 209 -15.67 -7.42 6.90
N SER A 210 -14.66 -6.58 6.59
CA SER A 210 -13.32 -6.66 7.18
C SER A 210 -13.34 -6.38 8.68
N LEU A 211 -14.02 -5.32 9.12
CA LEU A 211 -14.15 -5.00 10.54
C LEU A 211 -14.87 -6.10 11.33
N LYS A 212 -15.93 -6.70 10.77
CA LYS A 212 -16.59 -7.85 11.38
C LYS A 212 -15.64 -9.02 11.56
N ARG A 213 -14.89 -9.35 10.52
CA ARG A 213 -13.94 -10.46 10.58
C ARG A 213 -12.82 -10.19 11.59
N ILE A 214 -12.25 -8.99 11.60
CA ILE A 214 -11.24 -8.58 12.57
C ILE A 214 -11.79 -8.65 14.00
N ALA A 215 -13.03 -8.22 14.23
CA ALA A 215 -13.66 -8.29 15.55
C ALA A 215 -13.90 -9.73 16.01
N GLU A 216 -14.25 -10.62 15.09
CA GLU A 216 -14.42 -12.05 15.37
C GLU A 216 -13.09 -12.69 15.80
N ASP A 217 -11.99 -12.35 15.12
CA ASP A 217 -10.69 -12.98 15.27
C ASP A 217 -9.69 -12.15 16.09
N ARG A 218 -10.12 -11.06 16.77
CA ARG A 218 -9.23 -10.08 17.42
C ARG A 218 -8.21 -10.70 18.38
N GLU A 219 -8.60 -11.72 19.11
CA GLU A 219 -7.75 -12.41 20.08
C GLU A 219 -6.68 -13.23 19.36
N ALA A 220 -7.07 -14.01 18.36
CA ALA A 220 -6.13 -14.76 17.51
C ALA A 220 -5.13 -13.83 16.76
N ILE A 221 -5.61 -12.68 16.28
CA ILE A 221 -4.73 -11.67 15.65
C ILE A 221 -3.72 -11.14 16.68
N GLN A 222 -4.16 -10.82 17.90
CA GLN A 222 -3.28 -10.33 18.95
C GLN A 222 -2.22 -11.39 19.34
N GLU A 223 -2.61 -12.64 19.48
CA GLU A 223 -1.69 -13.77 19.75
C GLU A 223 -0.63 -13.90 18.65
N LEU A 224 -1.01 -13.79 17.38
CA LEU A 224 -0.06 -13.82 16.25
C LEU A 224 0.93 -12.64 16.31
N ILE A 225 0.45 -11.45 16.66
CA ILE A 225 1.29 -10.25 16.81
C ILE A 225 2.28 -10.43 17.95
N ASP A 226 1.83 -10.90 19.11
CA ASP A 226 2.66 -11.08 20.30
C ASP A 226 3.69 -12.20 20.10
N ALA A 227 3.31 -13.29 19.47
CA ALA A 227 4.23 -14.37 19.09
C ALA A 227 5.32 -13.89 18.12
N SER A 228 4.96 -13.02 17.16
CA SER A 228 5.95 -12.42 16.25
C SER A 228 6.97 -11.57 16.98
N ARG A 229 6.50 -10.73 17.89
CA ARG A 229 7.39 -9.86 18.68
C ARG A 229 8.35 -10.67 19.56
N ALA A 230 7.83 -11.73 20.17
CA ALA A 230 8.65 -12.64 20.99
C ALA A 230 9.70 -13.40 20.16
N ALA A 231 9.35 -13.83 18.95
CA ALA A 231 10.26 -14.61 18.08
C ALA A 231 11.43 -13.79 17.49
N ARG A 232 11.42 -12.46 17.62
CA ARG A 232 12.49 -11.58 17.11
C ARG A 232 13.76 -11.59 17.98
N VAL A 233 13.65 -12.14 19.16
CA VAL A 233 14.74 -12.18 20.15
C VAL A 233 14.91 -13.64 20.56
N ASP A 234 16.15 -14.17 20.46
CA ASP A 234 16.45 -15.50 20.95
C ASP A 234 16.50 -15.56 22.50
N ALA A 235 16.71 -16.76 23.05
CA ALA A 235 16.78 -16.98 24.49
C ALA A 235 17.93 -16.17 25.19
N ASN A 236 18.91 -15.70 24.44
CA ASN A 236 20.01 -14.87 24.92
C ASN A 236 19.77 -13.37 24.70
N GLY A 237 18.59 -12.99 24.17
CA GLY A 237 18.28 -11.63 23.80
C GLY A 237 18.95 -11.19 22.49
N GLU A 238 19.44 -12.11 21.67
CA GLU A 238 20.04 -11.80 20.39
C GLU A 238 18.98 -11.73 19.28
N VAL A 239 19.08 -10.68 18.44
CA VAL A 239 18.24 -10.53 17.27
C VAL A 239 18.83 -11.39 16.15
N THR A 240 18.11 -12.45 15.77
CA THR A 240 18.51 -13.38 14.70
C THR A 240 17.59 -13.21 13.50
N TRP A 241 17.56 -12.03 12.91
CA TRP A 241 16.62 -11.75 11.84
C TRP A 241 17.30 -11.54 10.50
N MET A 242 16.82 -12.27 9.49
CA MET A 242 17.21 -12.07 8.10
C MET A 242 16.13 -11.28 7.36
N LEU A 243 16.52 -10.24 6.65
CA LEU A 243 15.63 -9.45 5.80
C LEU A 243 15.90 -9.70 4.32
N GLY A 244 14.85 -9.81 3.54
CA GLY A 244 14.93 -9.69 2.10
C GLY A 244 15.20 -8.23 1.71
N VAL A 245 16.42 -7.97 1.27
CA VAL A 245 16.85 -6.62 0.86
C VAL A 245 16.56 -6.34 -0.60
N ASP A 246 16.51 -7.39 -1.44
CA ASP A 246 15.99 -7.36 -2.79
C ASP A 246 14.84 -8.36 -2.89
N CYS A 247 13.77 -7.94 -3.53
CA CYS A 247 12.56 -8.74 -3.64
C CYS A 247 12.08 -8.78 -5.09
N GLU A 248 11.59 -9.94 -5.50
CA GLU A 248 11.03 -10.17 -6.83
C GLU A 248 9.63 -10.76 -6.74
N LEU A 249 8.83 -10.61 -7.79
CA LEU A 249 7.54 -11.27 -7.88
C LEU A 249 7.73 -12.79 -7.82
N ALA A 250 7.03 -13.43 -6.89
CA ALA A 250 6.99 -14.88 -6.82
C ALA A 250 6.22 -15.45 -8.01
N PRO A 251 6.51 -16.70 -8.43
CA PRO A 251 5.69 -17.41 -9.42
C PRO A 251 4.22 -17.39 -9.02
N GLY A 252 3.36 -17.12 -10.00
CA GLY A 252 1.94 -16.99 -9.78
C GLY A 252 1.19 -18.33 -9.84
N ARG A 253 -0.13 -18.24 -9.72
CA ARG A 253 -1.06 -19.35 -9.86
C ARG A 253 -1.98 -19.09 -11.05
N GLN A 254 -2.35 -20.13 -11.80
CA GLN A 254 -3.37 -20.00 -12.85
C GLN A 254 -4.73 -19.83 -12.18
N LEU A 255 -5.39 -18.72 -12.43
CA LEU A 255 -6.68 -18.39 -11.87
C LEU A 255 -7.58 -17.71 -12.91
N PRO A 256 -8.91 -17.89 -12.81
CA PRO A 256 -9.86 -17.17 -13.63
C PRO A 256 -9.90 -15.68 -13.22
N VAL A 257 -9.57 -14.79 -14.14
CA VAL A 257 -9.58 -13.33 -13.93
C VAL A 257 -10.62 -12.68 -14.83
N ARG A 258 -11.39 -11.76 -14.29
CA ARG A 258 -12.43 -11.03 -15.00
C ARG A 258 -11.83 -9.87 -15.79
N VAL A 259 -11.88 -9.97 -17.10
CA VAL A 259 -11.43 -8.94 -18.05
C VAL A 259 -12.64 -8.22 -18.60
N SER A 260 -12.61 -6.91 -18.62
CA SER A 260 -13.73 -6.09 -19.11
C SER A 260 -13.38 -5.39 -20.42
N ALA A 261 -14.31 -5.36 -21.36
CA ALA A 261 -14.39 -4.27 -22.31
C ALA A 261 -14.96 -3.04 -21.60
N ILE A 262 -14.50 -1.86 -21.98
CA ILE A 262 -14.90 -0.61 -21.33
C ILE A 262 -15.77 0.19 -22.30
N ASP A 263 -16.97 0.54 -21.81
CA ASP A 263 -17.78 1.56 -22.44
C ASP A 263 -17.06 2.92 -22.37
N THR A 264 -17.06 3.65 -23.47
CA THR A 264 -16.39 4.95 -23.55
C THR A 264 -17.31 5.98 -24.15
N VAL A 265 -17.29 7.19 -23.57
CA VAL A 265 -17.96 8.37 -24.15
C VAL A 265 -16.92 9.38 -24.61
N GLU A 266 -17.28 10.13 -25.63
CA GLU A 266 -16.52 11.29 -26.06
C GLU A 266 -16.90 12.49 -25.20
N VAL A 267 -15.90 13.16 -24.63
CA VAL A 267 -16.08 14.36 -23.80
C VAL A 267 -15.21 15.46 -24.38
N ASP A 268 -15.83 16.57 -24.71
CA ASP A 268 -15.12 17.78 -25.10
C ASP A 268 -14.62 18.50 -23.86
N LEU A 269 -13.30 18.63 -23.75
CA LEU A 269 -12.63 19.33 -22.69
C LEU A 269 -12.30 20.75 -23.13
N ASP A 270 -12.91 21.73 -22.48
CA ASP A 270 -12.77 23.15 -22.74
C ASP A 270 -11.30 23.61 -22.63
N PRO A 271 -10.73 24.26 -23.67
CA PRO A 271 -9.35 24.75 -23.64
C PRO A 271 -9.01 25.68 -22.48
N GLU A 272 -9.96 26.51 -22.06
CA GLU A 272 -9.75 27.44 -20.94
C GLU A 272 -9.58 26.72 -19.60
N LYS A 273 -10.22 25.55 -19.46
CA LYS A 273 -10.20 24.77 -18.21
C LYS A 273 -9.14 23.68 -18.22
N PHE A 274 -8.83 23.14 -19.37
CA PHE A 274 -8.00 21.90 -19.49
C PHE A 274 -6.64 22.15 -20.17
N GLY A 275 -6.36 23.34 -20.69
CA GLY A 275 -5.10 23.70 -21.31
C GLY A 275 -4.64 22.66 -22.35
N MET A 276 -3.43 22.13 -22.20
CA MET A 276 -2.90 21.10 -23.12
C MET A 276 -3.66 19.77 -23.09
N GLN A 277 -4.57 19.57 -22.16
CA GLN A 277 -5.44 18.38 -22.11
C GLN A 277 -6.79 18.61 -22.78
N ALA A 278 -7.03 19.80 -23.33
CA ALA A 278 -8.24 20.17 -24.04
C ALA A 278 -8.46 19.34 -25.30
N GLY A 279 -9.69 19.43 -25.81
CA GLY A 279 -10.13 18.72 -27.01
C GLY A 279 -10.94 17.48 -26.70
N THR A 280 -11.46 16.84 -27.75
CA THR A 280 -12.30 15.65 -27.61
C THR A 280 -11.47 14.46 -27.12
N ARG A 281 -11.91 13.84 -26.02
CA ARG A 281 -11.28 12.66 -25.44
C ARG A 281 -12.31 11.55 -25.20
N ARG A 282 -11.88 10.32 -25.40
CA ARG A 282 -12.64 9.15 -24.97
C ARG A 282 -12.35 8.86 -23.51
N VAL A 283 -13.38 8.87 -22.69
CA VAL A 283 -13.32 8.63 -21.24
C VAL A 283 -14.11 7.36 -20.93
N ALA A 284 -13.49 6.48 -20.14
CA ALA A 284 -14.14 5.25 -19.67
C ALA A 284 -15.34 5.57 -18.78
N ARG A 285 -16.45 4.85 -18.98
CA ARG A 285 -17.73 5.04 -18.25
C ARG A 285 -18.24 3.80 -17.54
N GLY A 286 -17.50 2.73 -17.59
CA GLY A 286 -17.83 1.48 -16.92
C GLY A 286 -17.56 0.27 -17.79
N PRO A 287 -17.69 -0.92 -17.21
CA PRO A 287 -17.58 -2.15 -17.97
C PRO A 287 -18.79 -2.32 -18.91
N GLU A 288 -18.52 -2.49 -20.19
CA GLU A 288 -19.52 -2.82 -21.20
C GLU A 288 -19.86 -4.31 -21.17
N SER A 289 -18.83 -5.14 -21.15
CA SER A 289 -18.94 -6.58 -21.04
C SER A 289 -17.79 -7.16 -20.23
N VAL A 290 -18.07 -8.25 -19.54
CA VAL A 290 -17.07 -8.94 -18.71
C VAL A 290 -16.94 -10.39 -19.20
N ARG A 291 -15.72 -10.83 -19.44
CA ARG A 291 -15.37 -12.22 -19.73
C ARG A 291 -14.33 -12.73 -18.73
N VAL A 292 -14.22 -14.01 -18.59
CA VAL A 292 -13.24 -14.66 -17.73
C VAL A 292 -12.11 -15.20 -18.59
N VAL A 293 -10.87 -14.95 -18.18
CA VAL A 293 -9.66 -15.44 -18.84
C VAL A 293 -8.79 -16.12 -17.80
N GLU A 294 -8.35 -17.34 -18.08
CA GLU A 294 -7.36 -18.02 -17.26
C GLU A 294 -5.98 -17.39 -17.50
N MET A 295 -5.34 -16.93 -16.44
CA MET A 295 -4.02 -16.33 -16.51
C MET A 295 -3.23 -16.51 -15.22
N GLU A 296 -1.92 -16.30 -15.30
CA GLU A 296 -1.05 -16.32 -14.14
C GLU A 296 -1.33 -15.09 -13.26
N VAL A 297 -1.68 -15.32 -11.98
CA VAL A 297 -1.88 -14.28 -10.97
C VAL A 297 -0.69 -14.26 -10.04
N ARG A 298 0.07 -13.14 -10.05
CA ARG A 298 1.27 -12.90 -9.26
C ARG A 298 0.93 -11.90 -8.16
N ASP A 299 0.54 -12.38 -7.01
CA ASP A 299 0.04 -11.61 -5.87
C ASP A 299 1.02 -11.53 -4.68
N ARG A 300 2.26 -12.03 -4.84
CA ARG A 300 3.26 -12.14 -3.79
C ARG A 300 4.65 -11.78 -4.27
N PHE A 301 5.48 -11.42 -3.31
CA PHE A 301 6.92 -11.26 -3.49
C PHE A 301 7.67 -12.31 -2.67
N ARG A 302 8.88 -12.61 -3.12
CA ARG A 302 9.84 -13.41 -2.38
C ARG A 302 11.19 -12.67 -2.33
N PRO A 303 12.02 -12.91 -1.30
CA PRO A 303 13.37 -12.38 -1.29
C PRO A 303 14.19 -12.97 -2.44
N ALA A 304 14.86 -12.12 -3.22
CA ALA A 304 15.90 -12.50 -4.17
C ALA A 304 17.28 -12.48 -3.50
N ARG A 305 17.46 -11.59 -2.52
CA ARG A 305 18.66 -11.51 -1.69
C ARG A 305 18.28 -11.26 -0.24
N MET A 306 18.94 -11.97 0.68
CA MET A 306 18.77 -11.83 2.13
C MET A 306 19.99 -11.14 2.74
N ALA A 307 19.77 -10.38 3.81
CA ALA A 307 20.82 -9.83 4.65
C ALA A 307 20.48 -10.00 6.13
N GLU A 308 21.50 -10.27 6.92
CA GLU A 308 21.39 -10.30 8.38
C GLU A 308 21.14 -8.90 8.93
N VAL A 309 20.20 -8.78 9.86
CA VAL A 309 19.93 -7.52 10.56
C VAL A 309 20.78 -7.45 11.81
N GLY A 310 21.59 -6.39 11.91
CA GLY A 310 22.35 -6.13 13.13
C GLY A 310 21.43 -5.73 14.30
N ARG A 311 21.90 -5.95 15.53
CA ARG A 311 21.22 -5.53 16.77
C ARG A 311 20.99 -4.02 16.84
N CYS A 312 21.94 -3.26 16.31
CA CYS A 312 21.89 -1.81 16.24
C CYS A 312 22.58 -1.31 14.97
N PHE A 313 22.22 -0.11 14.57
CA PHE A 313 22.87 0.62 13.50
C PHE A 313 23.49 1.87 14.09
N VAL A 314 24.77 2.11 13.77
CA VAL A 314 25.46 3.35 14.16
C VAL A 314 25.51 4.28 12.96
N LEU A 315 25.06 5.48 13.15
CA LEU A 315 25.09 6.53 12.13
C LEU A 315 26.11 7.59 12.58
N GLN A 316 27.15 7.80 11.78
CA GLN A 316 28.10 8.85 12.02
C GLN A 316 27.63 10.11 11.28
N ASP A 317 27.51 11.22 12.01
CA ASP A 317 27.12 12.53 11.48
C ASP A 317 25.88 12.48 10.55
N PRO A 318 24.76 11.85 10.98
CA PRO A 318 23.60 11.72 10.12
C PRO A 318 22.98 13.09 9.81
N PRO A 319 22.52 13.31 8.57
CA PRO A 319 21.74 14.51 8.25
C PRO A 319 20.53 14.68 9.17
N GLN A 320 20.21 15.93 9.53
CA GLN A 320 19.10 16.25 10.41
C GLN A 320 17.77 15.61 9.97
N ALA A 321 17.50 15.58 8.67
CA ALA A 321 16.30 14.96 8.11
C ALA A 321 16.20 13.44 8.40
N VAL A 322 17.35 12.73 8.46
CA VAL A 322 17.39 11.33 8.82
C VAL A 322 17.06 11.13 10.31
N LEU A 323 17.63 11.98 11.18
CA LEU A 323 17.32 11.95 12.62
C LEU A 323 15.85 12.24 12.89
N GLU A 324 15.26 13.20 12.18
CA GLU A 324 13.84 13.52 12.28
C GLU A 324 12.95 12.36 11.84
N ALA A 325 13.26 11.74 10.70
CA ALA A 325 12.53 10.56 10.23
C ALA A 325 12.60 9.40 11.24
N LEU A 326 13.80 9.13 11.78
CA LEU A 326 13.98 8.10 12.80
C LEU A 326 13.17 8.39 14.06
N ARG A 327 13.16 9.64 14.55
CA ARG A 327 12.34 10.04 15.70
C ARG A 327 10.85 9.82 15.46
N VAL A 328 10.37 10.16 14.26
CA VAL A 328 8.98 9.94 13.88
C VAL A 328 8.64 8.45 13.90
N HIS A 329 9.50 7.58 13.36
CA HIS A 329 9.27 6.14 13.30
C HIS A 329 9.37 5.44 14.67
N LEU A 330 10.28 5.90 15.51
CA LEU A 330 10.54 5.31 16.83
C LEU A 330 9.61 5.85 17.95
N GLY A 331 8.87 6.92 17.67
CA GLY A 331 7.90 7.49 18.59
C GLY A 331 8.55 8.11 19.83
N ASP A 332 8.56 7.38 20.94
CA ASP A 332 9.11 7.84 22.23
C ASP A 332 10.65 8.03 22.23
N GLY A 333 11.31 7.71 21.13
CA GLY A 333 12.74 7.82 20.98
C GLY A 333 13.55 6.77 21.74
N SER A 334 12.91 5.78 22.37
CA SER A 334 13.58 4.73 23.15
C SER A 334 14.57 3.90 22.32
N GLY A 335 14.39 3.84 20.99
CA GLY A 335 15.28 3.16 20.07
C GLY A 335 16.44 4.01 19.54
N LEU A 336 16.50 5.33 19.84
CA LEU A 336 17.52 6.24 19.35
C LEU A 336 18.36 6.78 20.53
N ARG A 337 19.67 6.48 20.49
CA ARG A 337 20.62 6.98 21.49
C ARG A 337 21.68 7.85 20.82
N MET A 338 21.93 9.01 21.39
CA MET A 338 23.11 9.82 21.05
C MET A 338 24.26 9.38 21.93
N LEU A 339 25.39 9.04 21.33
CA LEU A 339 26.62 8.77 22.06
C LEU A 339 27.30 10.12 22.33
N ALA A 340 27.49 10.44 23.61
CA ALA A 340 28.05 11.72 24.06
C ALA A 340 29.56 11.67 24.25
N GLU A 341 30.15 10.46 24.26
CA GLU A 341 31.56 10.20 24.50
C GLU A 341 32.08 9.24 23.43
N ASP A 342 33.40 9.18 23.26
CA ASP A 342 34.05 8.20 22.42
C ASP A 342 33.80 6.81 23.00
N VAL A 343 33.17 5.95 22.21
CA VAL A 343 32.83 4.58 22.58
C VAL A 343 33.51 3.63 21.62
N GLU A 344 34.21 2.67 22.14
CA GLU A 344 34.80 1.60 21.37
C GLU A 344 33.71 0.57 21.04
N LEU A 345 33.42 0.38 19.75
CA LEU A 345 32.38 -0.51 19.26
C LEU A 345 32.96 -1.50 18.25
N ASP A 346 32.61 -2.77 18.42
CA ASP A 346 32.89 -3.80 17.41
C ASP A 346 31.79 -3.79 16.36
N LEU A 347 32.04 -3.17 15.20
CA LEU A 347 31.09 -2.91 14.16
C LEU A 347 31.49 -3.51 12.82
N ARG A 348 30.49 -3.85 12.00
CA ARG A 348 30.68 -4.02 10.55
C ARG A 348 30.43 -2.68 9.90
N ARG A 349 31.32 -2.24 9.02
CA ARG A 349 31.16 -1.00 8.27
C ARG A 349 30.74 -1.30 6.84
N PHE A 350 29.67 -0.63 6.38
CA PHE A 350 29.34 -0.61 4.96
C PHE A 350 30.07 0.53 4.27
N THR A 351 30.95 0.20 3.32
CA THR A 351 31.66 1.20 2.51
C THR A 351 30.97 1.30 1.16
N VAL A 352 30.40 2.47 0.87
CA VAL A 352 29.74 2.75 -0.41
C VAL A 352 30.78 2.89 -1.50
N SER A 353 30.73 2.07 -2.54
CA SER A 353 31.57 2.18 -3.73
C SER A 353 30.92 3.00 -4.84
N SER A 354 29.62 2.92 -4.98
CA SER A 354 28.86 3.73 -5.93
C SER A 354 27.48 4.08 -5.40
N ALA A 355 26.95 5.23 -5.82
CA ALA A 355 25.58 5.63 -5.60
C ALA A 355 25.04 6.27 -6.87
N SER A 356 23.94 5.78 -7.37
CA SER A 356 23.24 6.33 -8.55
C SER A 356 21.84 6.79 -8.17
N ARG A 357 21.37 7.85 -8.80
CA ARG A 357 20.06 8.44 -8.58
C ARG A 357 19.28 8.44 -9.88
N ALA A 358 18.04 7.99 -9.84
CA ALA A 358 17.16 8.02 -11.00
C ALA A 358 17.09 9.44 -11.61
N THR A 359 17.23 9.53 -12.93
CA THR A 359 17.21 10.82 -13.67
C THR A 359 15.84 11.48 -13.61
N ARG A 360 14.77 10.69 -13.54
CA ARG A 360 13.38 11.17 -13.44
C ARG A 360 12.80 10.82 -12.08
N PRO A 361 12.09 11.76 -11.44
CA PRO A 361 11.34 11.44 -10.24
C PRO A 361 10.15 10.53 -10.60
N PHE A 362 9.86 9.60 -9.71
CA PHE A 362 8.63 8.84 -9.73
C PHE A 362 7.77 9.30 -8.56
N GLN A 363 6.64 9.92 -8.88
CA GLN A 363 5.66 10.40 -7.88
C GLN A 363 6.30 11.25 -6.75
N GLY A 364 7.12 12.23 -7.13
CA GLY A 364 7.79 13.15 -6.22
C GLY A 364 9.16 12.70 -5.71
N HIS A 365 9.50 11.42 -5.81
CA HIS A 365 10.76 10.88 -5.29
C HIS A 365 11.67 10.33 -6.39
N ARG A 366 12.98 10.49 -6.21
CA ARG A 366 14.00 9.86 -7.05
C ARG A 366 14.55 8.65 -6.33
N GLU A 367 14.53 7.50 -6.97
CA GLU A 367 15.14 6.28 -6.44
C GLU A 367 16.65 6.43 -6.42
N VAL A 368 17.25 5.89 -5.37
CA VAL A 368 18.70 5.82 -5.20
C VAL A 368 19.10 4.35 -5.11
N SER A 369 20.05 3.95 -5.92
CA SER A 369 20.69 2.65 -5.84
C SER A 369 22.09 2.84 -5.27
N VAL A 370 22.45 2.02 -4.30
CA VAL A 370 23.74 2.08 -3.61
C VAL A 370 24.42 0.72 -3.73
N GLU A 371 25.68 0.73 -4.15
CA GLU A 371 26.55 -0.44 -4.16
C GLU A 371 27.66 -0.24 -3.13
N GLY A 372 28.12 -1.33 -2.53
CA GLY A 372 29.18 -1.27 -1.53
C GLY A 372 29.42 -2.61 -0.88
N GLU A 373 30.37 -2.64 0.04
CA GLU A 373 30.79 -3.84 0.73
C GLU A 373 30.80 -3.64 2.25
N TRP A 374 30.45 -4.71 2.95
CA TRP A 374 30.60 -4.78 4.39
C TRP A 374 32.04 -5.23 4.76
N SER A 375 32.74 -4.46 5.57
CA SER A 375 33.98 -4.90 6.14
C SER A 375 33.74 -6.05 7.15
N SER A 376 34.77 -6.87 7.39
CA SER A 376 34.86 -7.62 8.62
C SER A 376 34.84 -6.67 9.82
N ARG A 377 34.56 -7.20 11.03
CA ARG A 377 34.53 -6.41 12.28
C ARG A 377 35.68 -5.40 12.39
N VAL A 378 35.33 -4.16 12.67
CA VAL A 378 36.29 -3.06 12.87
C VAL A 378 36.02 -2.47 14.23
N THR A 379 37.00 -2.56 15.13
CA THR A 379 36.97 -1.83 16.39
C THR A 379 37.26 -0.36 16.11
N LYS A 380 36.42 0.51 16.57
CA LYS A 380 36.60 1.97 16.52
C LYS A 380 36.31 2.59 17.87
#